data_fc877ac096417459126ea94d62b35181
#
_entry.id   fc877ac096417459126ea94d62b35181
#
_cell.length_a   1.000
_cell.length_b   1.000
_cell.length_c   1.000
_cell.angle_alpha   90.00
_cell.angle_beta   90.00
_cell.angle_gamma   90.00
#
_symmetry.space_group_name_H-M   'P 1'
#
loop_
_entity.id
_entity.type
_entity.pdbx_description
1 polymer ?
#
loop_
_entity_poly.entity_id
_entity_poly.type
_entity_poly.pdbx_seq_one_letter_code
_entity_poly.pdbx_strand_id
1 'polypeptide(L)'
;MKLREVFGLILIVTCAIVALRTNRAFASDTQTGNWTIARSDEAGKVQFGLIISREHYHSQNETDWPASAFAGVDFSKSGRQDVHFTIARDAGKFDCEGFLDNGEGAGIFHFSPDPNYARSMAALGFNDIDSDRQYSMAVMDVSLDFARQIKNEHIEGLDTDKLIAFKIHGVTPEFIRAMRSVGVNVSDADMLVAFRIHGVSPEFVSGMRSAGVNVTDSENLIAFRIHGVSPEFVSGLRTAGLNNTDPDNLVAFRIHGVSPEMVAELRKSGYNPDADSLVAMRIHGASPEWISQLRGVGYDHVALDDLIAFRIHGVSPEFIQKLQGLGYKHPDPDQLIAMRIHGVTPEWIEGLKSHGMQNLSVDQLVELRIHGID
;
A
#
# COMPACT_ATOMS: atom_id res chain seq x y z
N MET A 1 -21.93 0.55 -4.31
CA MET A 1 -21.12 1.20 -5.38
C MET A 1 -19.94 0.28 -5.63
N LYS A 2 -19.88 -0.35 -6.78
CA LYS A 2 -18.89 -1.41 -7.04
C LYS A 2 -17.48 -0.82 -7.03
N LEU A 3 -16.57 -1.42 -6.27
CA LEU A 3 -15.14 -1.06 -6.08
C LEU A 3 -14.36 -0.79 -7.40
N ARG A 4 -14.92 -1.15 -8.53
CA ARG A 4 -14.34 -0.99 -9.88
C ARG A 4 -14.10 0.47 -10.31
N GLU A 5 -14.75 1.45 -9.69
CA GLU A 5 -14.61 2.87 -10.10
C GLU A 5 -13.57 3.65 -9.27
N VAL A 6 -13.05 3.08 -8.18
CA VAL A 6 -12.05 3.74 -7.32
C VAL A 6 -10.61 3.45 -7.78
N PHE A 7 -10.39 2.42 -8.58
CA PHE A 7 -9.05 2.02 -9.06
C PHE A 7 -8.49 2.89 -10.19
N GLY A 8 -9.24 3.87 -10.68
CA GLY A 8 -8.80 4.79 -11.76
C GLY A 8 -7.77 5.84 -11.33
N LEU A 9 -7.35 5.91 -10.06
CA LEU A 9 -6.45 6.96 -9.57
C LEU A 9 -5.36 6.44 -8.63
N ILE A 10 -4.82 5.26 -8.86
CA ILE A 10 -3.55 4.88 -8.25
C ILE A 10 -2.45 5.31 -9.21
N LEU A 11 -1.79 6.36 -8.81
CA LEU A 11 -0.62 6.95 -9.41
C LEU A 11 0.41 5.84 -9.70
N ILE A 12 0.47 5.42 -10.95
CA ILE A 12 1.61 4.69 -11.48
C ILE A 12 2.77 5.70 -11.41
N VAL A 13 3.62 5.58 -10.41
CA VAL A 13 4.96 6.15 -10.49
C VAL A 13 5.72 5.31 -11.52
N THR A 14 5.35 5.50 -12.78
CA THR A 14 6.18 5.10 -13.89
C THR A 14 7.39 6.02 -13.86
N CYS A 15 8.57 5.46 -13.61
CA CYS A 15 9.80 6.06 -14.11
C CYS A 15 9.60 6.24 -15.61
N ALA A 16 9.20 7.44 -16.02
CA ALA A 16 9.07 7.79 -17.42
C ALA A 16 10.48 7.83 -18.03
N ILE A 17 10.92 6.70 -18.58
CA ILE A 17 11.99 6.69 -19.56
C ILE A 17 11.37 7.20 -20.85
N VAL A 18 11.48 8.50 -21.11
CA VAL A 18 11.11 9.10 -22.39
C VAL A 18 12.18 8.70 -23.40
N ALA A 19 11.89 7.64 -24.14
CA ALA A 19 12.73 7.26 -25.28
C ALA A 19 12.38 8.12 -26.50
N LEU A 20 13.18 9.13 -26.77
CA LEU A 20 13.23 9.80 -28.07
C LEU A 20 13.93 8.87 -29.07
N ARG A 21 13.16 8.27 -29.97
CA ARG A 21 13.68 7.49 -31.10
C ARG A 21 14.42 8.39 -32.07
N THR A 22 15.74 8.30 -32.12
CA THR A 22 16.52 8.69 -33.30
C THR A 22 17.29 7.47 -33.80
N ASN A 23 16.93 7.01 -35.01
CA ASN A 23 17.70 6.01 -35.73
C ASN A 23 19.15 6.50 -35.93
N ARG A 24 20.09 5.91 -35.22
CA ARG A 24 21.52 6.03 -35.54
C ARG A 24 22.16 4.64 -35.60
N ALA A 25 22.96 4.47 -36.64
CA ALA A 25 23.77 3.29 -36.95
C ALA A 25 24.67 2.90 -35.78
N PHE A 26 24.91 1.59 -35.64
CA PHE A 26 25.82 0.96 -34.69
C PHE A 26 27.22 1.59 -34.68
N ALA A 27 27.42 2.57 -33.83
CA ALA A 27 28.72 2.93 -33.31
C ALA A 27 28.75 2.48 -31.84
N SER A 28 29.80 1.80 -31.45
CA SER A 28 30.05 1.38 -30.06
C SER A 28 30.31 2.65 -29.23
N ASP A 29 29.24 3.32 -28.82
CA ASP A 29 29.33 4.51 -27.98
C ASP A 29 29.69 4.11 -26.55
N THR A 30 31.01 4.20 -26.26
CA THR A 30 31.52 4.14 -24.90
C THR A 30 30.83 5.22 -24.07
N GLN A 31 30.12 4.83 -23.04
CA GLN A 31 29.49 5.77 -22.12
C GLN A 31 30.46 6.11 -21.00
N THR A 32 30.57 7.39 -20.67
CA THR A 32 31.46 7.91 -19.63
C THR A 32 30.62 8.59 -18.55
N GLY A 33 30.99 8.39 -17.31
CA GLY A 33 30.36 9.03 -16.17
C GLY A 33 31.26 9.01 -14.93
N ASN A 34 30.68 9.34 -13.79
CA ASN A 34 31.39 9.36 -12.51
C ASN A 34 30.94 8.17 -11.68
N TRP A 35 31.87 7.63 -10.90
CA TRP A 35 31.54 6.67 -9.86
C TRP A 35 31.81 7.26 -8.47
N THR A 36 31.09 6.79 -7.48
CA THR A 36 31.30 7.06 -6.06
C THR A 36 31.35 5.76 -5.28
N ILE A 37 32.16 5.73 -4.23
CA ILE A 37 32.17 4.66 -3.23
C ILE A 37 32.06 5.30 -1.86
N ALA A 38 31.10 4.82 -1.06
CA ALA A 38 30.93 5.17 0.35
C ALA A 38 30.81 3.92 1.20
N ARG A 39 30.86 4.07 2.53
CA ARG A 39 30.65 2.98 3.45
C ARG A 39 29.20 2.52 3.40
N SER A 40 28.99 1.22 3.44
CA SER A 40 27.68 0.61 3.64
C SER A 40 27.48 0.27 5.11
N ASP A 41 26.22 0.34 5.59
CA ASP A 41 25.81 -0.15 6.90
C ASP A 41 25.88 -1.69 6.98
N GLU A 42 25.96 -2.37 5.84
CA GLU A 42 26.07 -3.82 5.77
C GLU A 42 27.53 -4.28 5.77
N ALA A 43 27.88 -5.17 6.67
CA ALA A 43 29.24 -5.71 6.79
C ALA A 43 29.69 -6.40 5.48
N GLY A 44 30.90 -6.05 5.01
CA GLY A 44 31.50 -6.62 3.80
C GLY A 44 30.95 -6.04 2.49
N LYS A 45 30.12 -5.01 2.56
CA LYS A 45 29.64 -4.26 1.39
C LYS A 45 30.15 -2.82 1.39
N VAL A 46 30.05 -2.19 0.22
CA VAL A 46 30.27 -0.77 -0.02
C VAL A 46 29.11 -0.22 -0.83
N GLN A 47 28.76 1.03 -0.57
CA GLN A 47 27.77 1.73 -1.37
C GLN A 47 28.46 2.23 -2.64
N PHE A 48 28.07 1.72 -3.79
CA PHE A 48 28.65 2.06 -5.09
C PHE A 48 27.65 2.83 -5.94
N GLY A 49 28.02 4.03 -6.34
CA GLY A 49 27.22 4.92 -7.18
C GLY A 49 27.80 5.03 -8.59
N LEU A 50 26.92 5.03 -9.59
CA LEU A 50 27.23 5.35 -10.99
C LEU A 50 26.37 6.53 -11.42
N ILE A 51 27.01 7.60 -11.90
CA ILE A 51 26.37 8.87 -12.27
C ILE A 51 26.72 9.19 -13.71
N ILE A 52 25.71 9.30 -14.57
CA ILE A 52 25.84 9.87 -15.91
C ILE A 52 25.05 11.18 -15.95
N SER A 53 25.69 12.25 -16.40
CA SER A 53 25.03 13.53 -16.64
C SER A 53 25.38 14.00 -18.06
N ARG A 54 24.34 14.18 -18.90
CA ARG A 54 24.43 14.72 -20.27
C ARG A 54 23.41 15.85 -20.43
N GLU A 55 23.47 16.61 -21.50
CA GLU A 55 22.67 17.84 -21.69
C GLU A 55 21.15 17.68 -21.46
N HIS A 56 20.59 16.47 -21.64
CA HIS A 56 19.17 16.16 -21.40
C HIS A 56 18.94 14.81 -20.69
N TYR A 57 20.00 14.23 -20.11
CA TYR A 57 19.93 12.93 -19.46
C TYR A 57 20.76 12.93 -18.18
N HIS A 58 20.10 12.64 -17.06
CA HIS A 58 20.75 12.42 -15.78
C HIS A 58 20.32 11.06 -15.24
N SER A 59 21.29 10.20 -14.98
CA SER A 59 21.06 8.91 -14.32
C SER A 59 22.00 8.81 -13.13
N GLN A 60 21.43 8.53 -11.96
CA GLN A 60 22.17 8.19 -10.76
C GLN A 60 21.65 6.86 -10.23
N ASN A 61 22.53 5.91 -10.05
CA ASN A 61 22.24 4.63 -9.43
C ASN A 61 23.25 4.41 -8.30
N GLU A 62 22.77 4.11 -7.13
CA GLU A 62 23.57 3.86 -5.94
C GLU A 62 22.99 2.64 -5.21
N THR A 63 23.83 1.62 -5.03
CA THR A 63 23.40 0.35 -4.41
C THR A 63 24.56 -0.26 -3.61
N ASP A 64 24.23 -1.13 -2.68
CA ASP A 64 25.21 -1.88 -1.89
C ASP A 64 25.79 -3.03 -2.71
N TRP A 65 27.10 -3.02 -2.86
CA TRP A 65 27.86 -4.04 -3.58
C TRP A 65 28.80 -4.76 -2.64
N PRO A 66 29.01 -6.07 -2.81
CA PRO A 66 30.04 -6.76 -2.03
C PRO A 66 31.43 -6.16 -2.36
N ALA A 67 32.20 -5.86 -1.35
CA ALA A 67 33.57 -5.31 -1.52
C ALA A 67 34.44 -6.21 -2.40
N SER A 68 34.16 -7.51 -2.44
CA SER A 68 34.84 -8.48 -3.30
C SER A 68 34.60 -8.30 -4.81
N ALA A 69 33.60 -7.51 -5.21
CA ALA A 69 33.36 -7.17 -6.61
C ALA A 69 34.40 -6.21 -7.20
N PHE A 70 35.18 -5.54 -6.34
CA PHE A 70 36.18 -4.55 -6.72
C PHE A 70 37.58 -5.14 -6.67
N ALA A 71 37.93 -5.93 -7.66
CA ALA A 71 39.23 -6.62 -7.70
C ALA A 71 40.41 -5.62 -7.68
N GLY A 72 41.35 -5.84 -6.77
CA GLY A 72 42.54 -4.99 -6.62
C GLY A 72 42.34 -3.74 -5.76
N VAL A 73 41.15 -3.50 -5.21
CA VAL A 73 40.88 -2.39 -4.29
C VAL A 73 40.97 -2.87 -2.85
N ASP A 74 41.78 -2.17 -2.04
CA ASP A 74 41.89 -2.43 -0.59
C ASP A 74 41.11 -1.34 0.19
N PHE A 75 39.92 -1.70 0.65
CA PHE A 75 39.05 -0.82 1.44
C PHE A 75 39.52 -0.60 2.88
N SER A 76 40.48 -1.40 3.37
CA SER A 76 41.02 -1.28 4.72
C SER A 76 42.20 -0.28 4.81
N LYS A 77 42.74 0.13 3.68
CA LYS A 77 43.89 1.03 3.62
C LYS A 77 43.54 2.43 4.07
N SER A 78 44.31 2.95 5.02
CA SER A 78 44.19 4.32 5.50
C SER A 78 44.84 5.31 4.53
N GLY A 79 44.24 6.52 4.44
CA GLY A 79 44.70 7.61 3.60
C GLY A 79 44.35 7.43 2.14
N ARG A 80 44.84 8.38 1.34
CA ARG A 80 44.57 8.45 -0.11
C ARG A 80 45.30 7.36 -0.88
N GLN A 81 44.60 6.68 -1.75
CA GLN A 81 45.11 5.72 -2.72
C GLN A 81 44.48 5.97 -4.09
N ASP A 82 45.27 6.01 -5.16
CA ASP A 82 44.77 5.98 -6.52
C ASP A 82 44.33 4.55 -6.82
N VAL A 83 43.16 4.40 -7.46
CA VAL A 83 42.57 3.10 -7.76
C VAL A 83 42.20 2.99 -9.22
N HIS A 84 42.42 1.82 -9.78
CA HIS A 84 41.92 1.41 -11.09
C HIS A 84 41.33 0.01 -10.95
N PHE A 85 40.06 -0.16 -11.29
CA PHE A 85 39.35 -1.44 -11.21
C PHE A 85 38.39 -1.59 -12.37
N THR A 86 38.08 -2.84 -12.69
CA THR A 86 37.11 -3.19 -13.73
C THR A 86 35.97 -4.00 -13.13
N ILE A 87 34.73 -3.63 -13.46
CA ILE A 87 33.55 -4.43 -13.16
C ILE A 87 33.04 -5.03 -14.46
N ALA A 88 33.13 -6.35 -14.58
CA ALA A 88 32.66 -7.10 -15.72
C ALA A 88 31.25 -7.64 -15.49
N ARG A 89 30.37 -7.43 -16.49
CA ARG A 89 29.00 -7.94 -16.57
C ARG A 89 28.77 -8.53 -17.95
N ASP A 90 27.77 -9.39 -18.11
CA ASP A 90 27.42 -9.96 -19.43
C ASP A 90 27.11 -8.85 -20.45
N ALA A 91 26.46 -7.78 -20.01
CA ALA A 91 26.08 -6.66 -20.86
C ALA A 91 27.26 -5.74 -21.22
N GLY A 92 28.41 -5.83 -20.56
CA GLY A 92 29.58 -5.01 -20.81
C GLY A 92 30.48 -4.86 -19.60
N LYS A 93 31.44 -3.96 -19.68
CA LYS A 93 32.38 -3.70 -18.59
C LYS A 93 32.46 -2.22 -18.25
N PHE A 94 32.66 -1.93 -16.98
CA PHE A 94 33.00 -0.61 -16.45
C PHE A 94 34.49 -0.59 -16.12
N ASP A 95 35.26 0.21 -16.81
CA ASP A 95 36.64 0.52 -16.47
C ASP A 95 36.66 1.80 -15.64
N CYS A 96 37.03 1.70 -14.37
CA CYS A 96 36.94 2.75 -13.36
C CYS A 96 38.30 3.21 -12.91
N GLU A 97 38.56 4.51 -12.93
CA GLU A 97 39.79 5.15 -12.41
C GLU A 97 39.42 6.28 -11.46
N GLY A 98 40.23 6.50 -10.42
CA GLY A 98 39.97 7.55 -9.45
C GLY A 98 40.79 7.35 -8.19
N PHE A 99 40.25 7.78 -7.07
CA PHE A 99 40.91 7.62 -5.77
C PHE A 99 39.93 7.20 -4.66
N LEU A 100 40.47 6.56 -3.66
CA LEU A 100 39.83 6.37 -2.35
C LEU A 100 40.63 7.10 -1.28
N ASP A 101 39.96 7.62 -0.28
CA ASP A 101 40.54 8.10 0.96
C ASP A 101 39.82 7.46 2.15
N ASN A 102 40.54 6.67 2.93
CA ASN A 102 39.98 5.90 4.04
C ASN A 102 38.77 5.00 3.64
N GLY A 103 38.81 4.41 2.46
CA GLY A 103 37.79 3.50 1.96
C GLY A 103 36.61 4.15 1.23
N GLU A 104 36.57 5.48 1.14
CA GLU A 104 35.54 6.24 0.41
C GLU A 104 36.18 7.04 -0.73
N GLY A 105 35.47 7.27 -1.83
CA GLY A 105 36.04 8.01 -2.93
C GLY A 105 35.18 8.13 -4.16
N ALA A 106 35.83 8.63 -5.23
CA ALA A 106 35.15 8.90 -6.48
C ALA A 106 36.15 8.86 -7.67
N GLY A 107 35.57 8.75 -8.84
CA GLY A 107 36.37 8.78 -10.08
C GLY A 107 35.52 8.82 -11.32
N ILE A 108 36.16 8.46 -12.43
CA ILE A 108 35.53 8.40 -13.75
C ILE A 108 35.40 6.92 -14.14
N PHE A 109 34.31 6.55 -14.79
CA PHE A 109 34.17 5.26 -15.43
C PHE A 109 33.98 5.40 -16.94
N HIS A 110 34.43 4.38 -17.65
CA HIS A 110 34.13 4.14 -19.05
C HIS A 110 33.38 2.82 -19.19
N PHE A 111 32.14 2.89 -19.65
CA PHE A 111 31.38 1.70 -19.96
C PHE A 111 31.58 1.27 -21.39
N SER A 112 32.01 0.04 -21.60
CA SER A 112 32.19 -0.59 -22.93
C SER A 112 31.12 -1.73 -23.04
N PRO A 113 30.10 -1.59 -23.89
CA PRO A 113 29.12 -2.64 -24.11
C PRO A 113 29.74 -3.87 -24.76
N ASP A 114 29.31 -5.08 -24.37
CA ASP A 114 29.67 -6.30 -25.06
C ASP A 114 28.81 -6.47 -26.33
N PRO A 115 29.40 -6.48 -27.53
CA PRO A 115 28.66 -6.58 -28.79
C PRO A 115 27.94 -7.93 -28.96
N ASN A 116 28.32 -8.96 -28.22
CA ASN A 116 27.68 -10.28 -28.26
C ASN A 116 26.43 -10.34 -27.37
N TYR A 117 26.36 -9.50 -26.34
CA TYR A 117 25.25 -9.50 -25.41
C TYR A 117 23.90 -9.22 -26.10
N ALA A 118 23.79 -8.10 -26.84
CA ALA A 118 22.58 -7.74 -27.57
C ALA A 118 22.15 -8.86 -28.56
N ARG A 119 23.12 -9.47 -29.24
CA ARG A 119 22.85 -10.62 -30.14
C ARG A 119 22.31 -11.83 -29.39
N SER A 120 22.88 -12.14 -28.22
CA SER A 120 22.46 -13.27 -27.40
C SER A 120 21.07 -13.02 -26.79
N MET A 121 20.77 -11.78 -26.38
CA MET A 121 19.44 -11.39 -25.91
C MET A 121 18.41 -11.45 -27.05
N ALA A 122 18.78 -11.02 -28.28
CA ALA A 122 17.90 -11.15 -29.43
C ALA A 122 17.56 -12.64 -29.73
N ALA A 123 18.51 -13.55 -29.58
CA ALA A 123 18.26 -14.99 -29.70
C ALA A 123 17.29 -15.53 -28.62
N LEU A 124 17.19 -14.85 -27.48
CA LEU A 124 16.18 -15.10 -26.44
C LEU A 124 14.84 -14.40 -26.71
N GLY A 125 14.76 -13.57 -27.77
CA GLY A 125 13.54 -12.84 -28.14
C GLY A 125 13.47 -11.39 -27.64
N PHE A 126 14.57 -10.86 -27.05
CA PHE A 126 14.69 -9.48 -26.58
C PHE A 126 15.48 -8.65 -27.60
N ASN A 127 14.77 -7.99 -28.52
CA ASN A 127 15.38 -7.38 -29.70
C ASN A 127 15.71 -5.88 -29.55
N ASP A 128 15.11 -5.18 -28.59
CA ASP A 128 15.19 -3.72 -28.48
C ASP A 128 16.28 -3.28 -27.48
N ILE A 129 17.55 -3.66 -27.77
CA ILE A 129 18.70 -3.31 -26.91
C ILE A 129 19.62 -2.38 -27.67
N ASP A 130 19.48 -1.07 -27.42
CA ASP A 130 20.43 -0.04 -27.78
C ASP A 130 21.53 0.11 -26.72
N SER A 131 22.48 1.02 -26.93
CA SER A 131 23.60 1.25 -26.02
C SER A 131 23.17 1.73 -24.62
N ASP A 132 22.12 2.55 -24.52
CA ASP A 132 21.63 3.08 -23.25
C ASP A 132 20.90 2.00 -22.45
N ARG A 133 20.13 1.15 -23.13
CA ARG A 133 19.48 0.00 -22.52
C ARG A 133 20.50 -1.05 -22.09
N GLN A 134 21.53 -1.29 -22.90
CA GLN A 134 22.60 -2.22 -22.53
C GLN A 134 23.40 -1.73 -21.32
N TYR A 135 23.66 -0.40 -21.21
CA TYR A 135 24.21 0.21 -20.00
C TYR A 135 23.30 -0.04 -18.78
N SER A 136 22.01 0.24 -18.88
CA SER A 136 21.04 0.00 -17.79
C SER A 136 21.03 -1.46 -17.37
N MET A 137 21.10 -2.38 -18.32
CA MET A 137 21.18 -3.82 -18.05
C MET A 137 22.51 -4.21 -17.36
N ALA A 138 23.61 -3.57 -17.70
CA ALA A 138 24.89 -3.78 -17.02
C ALA A 138 24.86 -3.27 -15.58
N VAL A 139 24.29 -2.07 -15.36
CA VAL A 139 24.12 -1.49 -14.02
C VAL A 139 23.27 -2.40 -13.12
N MET A 140 22.16 -2.91 -13.64
CA MET A 140 21.22 -3.79 -12.91
C MET A 140 21.63 -5.27 -12.93
N ASP A 141 22.78 -5.59 -13.54
CA ASP A 141 23.28 -6.98 -13.65
C ASP A 141 22.23 -7.93 -14.26
N VAL A 142 21.61 -7.52 -15.35
CA VAL A 142 20.72 -8.40 -16.12
C VAL A 142 21.59 -9.36 -16.92
N SER A 143 21.91 -10.52 -16.36
CA SER A 143 22.72 -11.53 -17.04
C SER A 143 21.91 -12.31 -18.08
N LEU A 144 22.62 -12.92 -19.06
CA LEU A 144 22.00 -13.81 -20.03
C LEU A 144 21.33 -15.03 -19.36
N ASP A 145 21.91 -15.48 -18.28
CA ASP A 145 21.35 -16.62 -17.51
C ASP A 145 20.06 -16.21 -16.82
N PHE A 146 20.03 -15.04 -16.17
CA PHE A 146 18.80 -14.47 -15.59
C PHE A 146 17.70 -14.31 -16.65
N ALA A 147 18.01 -13.70 -17.80
CA ALA A 147 17.05 -13.52 -18.87
C ALA A 147 16.48 -14.86 -19.38
N ARG A 148 17.35 -15.87 -19.52
CA ARG A 148 16.93 -17.23 -19.91
C ARG A 148 16.04 -17.90 -18.87
N GLN A 149 16.40 -17.81 -17.60
CA GLN A 149 15.62 -18.38 -16.51
C GLN A 149 14.22 -17.74 -16.42
N ILE A 150 14.13 -16.40 -16.47
CA ILE A 150 12.84 -15.69 -16.45
C ILE A 150 12.00 -16.05 -17.69
N LYS A 151 12.61 -16.14 -18.88
CA LYS A 151 11.89 -16.55 -20.09
C LYS A 151 11.27 -17.96 -19.95
N ASN A 152 11.99 -18.87 -19.30
CA ASN A 152 11.50 -20.24 -19.05
C ASN A 152 10.31 -20.30 -18.08
N GLU A 153 10.05 -19.22 -17.32
CA GLU A 153 8.87 -19.11 -16.49
C GLU A 153 7.59 -18.75 -17.27
N HIS A 154 7.69 -18.50 -18.57
CA HIS A 154 6.55 -18.23 -19.48
C HIS A 154 5.66 -17.08 -18.96
N ILE A 155 6.29 -15.95 -18.65
CA ILE A 155 5.61 -14.74 -18.19
C ILE A 155 5.16 -13.93 -19.40
N GLU A 156 3.89 -13.53 -19.41
CA GLU A 156 3.32 -12.65 -20.42
C GLU A 156 3.79 -11.19 -20.21
N GLY A 157 3.86 -10.42 -21.28
CA GLY A 157 4.29 -9.02 -21.22
C GLY A 157 5.79 -8.84 -20.90
N LEU A 158 6.60 -9.89 -21.01
CA LEU A 158 8.03 -9.84 -20.72
C LEU A 158 8.81 -9.19 -21.87
N ASP A 159 9.44 -8.08 -21.59
CA ASP A 159 10.35 -7.34 -22.47
C ASP A 159 11.65 -6.97 -21.73
N THR A 160 12.51 -6.17 -22.37
CA THR A 160 13.78 -5.73 -21.79
C THR A 160 13.59 -4.79 -20.58
N ASP A 161 12.56 -3.95 -20.60
CA ASP A 161 12.25 -3.05 -19.48
C ASP A 161 11.74 -3.82 -18.27
N LYS A 162 10.98 -4.88 -18.51
CA LYS A 162 10.52 -5.79 -17.44
C LYS A 162 11.68 -6.59 -16.82
N LEU A 163 12.66 -7.02 -17.59
CA LEU A 163 13.86 -7.67 -17.04
C LEU A 163 14.64 -6.72 -16.10
N ILE A 164 14.76 -5.45 -16.48
CA ILE A 164 15.37 -4.42 -15.63
C ILE A 164 14.52 -4.21 -14.37
N ALA A 165 13.20 -4.03 -14.52
CA ALA A 165 12.27 -3.88 -13.39
C ALA A 165 12.31 -5.09 -12.44
N PHE A 166 12.42 -6.30 -12.96
CA PHE A 166 12.55 -7.52 -12.16
C PHE A 166 13.81 -7.49 -11.29
N LYS A 167 14.94 -7.03 -11.85
CA LYS A 167 16.17 -6.87 -11.05
C LYS A 167 16.02 -5.78 -9.99
N ILE A 168 15.43 -4.64 -10.33
CA ILE A 168 15.20 -3.52 -9.38
C ILE A 168 14.33 -3.96 -8.21
N HIS A 169 13.23 -4.66 -8.49
CA HIS A 169 12.24 -5.04 -7.47
C HIS A 169 12.48 -6.43 -6.90
N GLY A 170 13.52 -7.15 -7.33
CA GLY A 170 13.85 -8.48 -6.83
C GLY A 170 12.85 -9.57 -7.25
N VAL A 171 12.28 -9.47 -8.44
CA VAL A 171 11.52 -10.57 -9.05
C VAL A 171 12.52 -11.58 -9.58
N THR A 172 12.58 -12.75 -8.96
CA THR A 172 13.49 -13.85 -9.35
C THR A 172 12.69 -15.08 -9.81
N PRO A 173 13.32 -16.01 -10.53
CA PRO A 173 12.67 -17.29 -10.88
C PRO A 173 12.17 -18.04 -9.65
N GLU A 174 12.90 -17.97 -8.53
CA GLU A 174 12.53 -18.62 -7.26
C GLU A 174 11.26 -18.00 -6.70
N PHE A 175 11.15 -16.64 -6.71
CA PHE A 175 9.96 -15.93 -6.28
C PHE A 175 8.74 -16.32 -7.11
N ILE A 176 8.87 -16.39 -8.44
CA ILE A 176 7.78 -16.80 -9.36
C ILE A 176 7.29 -18.20 -9.00
N ARG A 177 8.23 -19.15 -8.87
CA ARG A 177 7.91 -20.53 -8.51
C ARG A 177 7.29 -20.67 -7.13
N ALA A 178 7.80 -19.91 -6.16
CA ALA A 178 7.25 -19.89 -4.80
C ALA A 178 5.82 -19.34 -4.76
N MET A 179 5.51 -18.28 -5.51
CA MET A 179 4.14 -17.75 -5.63
C MET A 179 3.19 -18.80 -6.26
N ARG A 180 3.62 -19.47 -7.32
CA ARG A 180 2.85 -20.58 -7.93
C ARG A 180 2.61 -21.72 -6.96
N SER A 181 3.59 -22.05 -6.12
CA SER A 181 3.48 -23.16 -5.16
C SER A 181 2.40 -22.90 -4.09
N VAL A 182 2.10 -21.63 -3.79
CA VAL A 182 1.01 -21.25 -2.90
C VAL A 182 -0.31 -20.96 -3.64
N GLY A 183 -0.38 -21.34 -4.93
CA GLY A 183 -1.61 -21.31 -5.73
C GLY A 183 -1.98 -19.96 -6.32
N VAL A 184 -1.05 -18.99 -6.33
CA VAL A 184 -1.27 -17.69 -6.98
C VAL A 184 -0.90 -17.82 -8.47
N ASN A 185 -1.81 -17.37 -9.35
CA ASN A 185 -1.50 -17.29 -10.77
C ASN A 185 -0.59 -16.08 -11.03
N VAL A 186 0.64 -16.34 -11.46
CA VAL A 186 1.66 -15.33 -11.76
C VAL A 186 2.10 -15.49 -13.22
N SER A 187 1.24 -15.06 -14.13
CA SER A 187 1.51 -15.12 -15.57
C SER A 187 1.89 -13.77 -16.18
N ASP A 188 1.68 -12.67 -15.48
CA ASP A 188 1.87 -11.30 -15.98
C ASP A 188 3.07 -10.62 -15.31
N ALA A 189 3.89 -9.92 -16.11
CA ALA A 189 5.12 -9.28 -15.63
C ALA A 189 4.84 -8.07 -14.72
N ASP A 190 3.83 -7.25 -15.03
CA ASP A 190 3.49 -6.09 -14.21
C ASP A 190 2.96 -6.49 -12.85
N MET A 191 2.17 -7.57 -12.81
CA MET A 191 1.66 -8.14 -11.58
C MET A 191 2.78 -8.63 -10.66
N LEU A 192 3.79 -9.29 -11.20
CA LEU A 192 4.95 -9.74 -10.43
C LEU A 192 5.73 -8.57 -9.82
N VAL A 193 5.90 -7.48 -10.57
CA VAL A 193 6.52 -6.25 -10.06
C VAL A 193 5.65 -5.64 -8.97
N ALA A 194 4.33 -5.54 -9.18
CA ALA A 194 3.39 -5.02 -8.18
C ALA A 194 3.42 -5.84 -6.88
N PHE A 195 3.50 -7.15 -6.95
CA PHE A 195 3.65 -8.01 -5.77
C PHE A 195 4.89 -7.64 -4.95
N ARG A 196 6.03 -7.44 -5.62
CA ARG A 196 7.27 -7.05 -4.93
C ARG A 196 7.18 -5.65 -4.33
N ILE A 197 6.63 -4.67 -5.06
CA ILE A 197 6.44 -3.30 -4.58
C ILE A 197 5.56 -3.26 -3.33
N HIS A 198 4.45 -3.99 -3.34
CA HIS A 198 3.49 -4.00 -2.23
C HIS A 198 3.78 -5.06 -1.17
N GLY A 199 4.85 -5.85 -1.33
CA GLY A 199 5.24 -6.86 -0.36
C GLY A 199 4.30 -8.08 -0.30
N VAL A 200 3.65 -8.42 -1.41
CA VAL A 200 2.94 -9.70 -1.52
C VAL A 200 3.96 -10.81 -1.69
N SER A 201 4.05 -11.69 -0.70
CA SER A 201 4.99 -12.81 -0.69
C SER A 201 4.29 -14.15 -0.49
N PRO A 202 4.97 -15.27 -0.80
CA PRO A 202 4.42 -16.60 -0.54
C PRO A 202 4.03 -16.81 0.93
N GLU A 203 4.81 -16.26 1.86
CA GLU A 203 4.57 -16.34 3.30
C GLU A 203 3.30 -15.56 3.68
N PHE A 204 3.09 -14.38 3.08
CA PHE A 204 1.86 -13.60 3.27
C PHE A 204 0.63 -14.38 2.81
N VAL A 205 0.66 -14.95 1.60
CA VAL A 205 -0.44 -15.76 1.07
C VAL A 205 -0.73 -16.95 1.96
N SER A 206 0.31 -17.66 2.40
CA SER A 206 0.19 -18.81 3.30
C SER A 206 -0.36 -18.40 4.67
N GLY A 207 0.06 -17.25 5.19
CA GLY A 207 -0.45 -16.66 6.43
C GLY A 207 -1.93 -16.32 6.35
N MET A 208 -2.38 -15.67 5.27
CA MET A 208 -3.79 -15.37 5.03
C MET A 208 -4.63 -16.65 4.98
N ARG A 209 -4.15 -17.69 4.29
CA ARG A 209 -4.81 -18.99 4.26
C ARG A 209 -4.91 -19.62 5.65
N SER A 210 -3.85 -19.56 6.45
CA SER A 210 -3.84 -20.04 7.83
C SER A 210 -4.83 -19.27 8.73
N ALA A 211 -4.99 -17.98 8.48
CA ALA A 211 -6.00 -17.15 9.14
C ALA A 211 -7.44 -17.45 8.65
N GLY A 212 -7.61 -18.28 7.61
CA GLY A 212 -8.90 -18.72 7.08
C GLY A 212 -9.40 -17.93 5.87
N VAL A 213 -8.54 -17.10 5.26
CA VAL A 213 -8.86 -16.36 4.03
C VAL A 213 -8.10 -16.99 2.87
N ASN A 214 -8.80 -17.73 2.02
CA ASN A 214 -8.20 -18.39 0.86
C ASN A 214 -8.32 -17.49 -0.37
N VAL A 215 -7.48 -16.47 -0.45
CA VAL A 215 -7.40 -15.55 -1.57
C VAL A 215 -6.17 -15.87 -2.42
N THR A 216 -6.38 -16.04 -3.72
CA THR A 216 -5.35 -16.25 -4.74
C THR A 216 -5.45 -15.22 -5.86
N ASP A 217 -6.48 -14.40 -5.82
CA ASP A 217 -6.66 -13.27 -6.73
C ASP A 217 -5.63 -12.18 -6.45
N SER A 218 -4.97 -11.74 -7.51
CA SER A 218 -3.83 -10.83 -7.42
C SER A 218 -4.22 -9.42 -6.96
N GLU A 219 -5.37 -8.92 -7.42
CA GLU A 219 -5.84 -7.58 -7.05
C GLU A 219 -6.18 -7.52 -5.56
N ASN A 220 -6.86 -8.55 -5.05
CA ASN A 220 -7.18 -8.67 -3.63
C ASN A 220 -5.93 -8.80 -2.75
N LEU A 221 -4.93 -9.57 -3.17
CA LEU A 221 -3.67 -9.70 -2.43
C LEU A 221 -2.92 -8.36 -2.34
N ILE A 222 -2.88 -7.60 -3.43
CA ILE A 222 -2.30 -6.25 -3.45
C ILE A 222 -3.12 -5.30 -2.57
N ALA A 223 -4.46 -5.30 -2.69
CA ALA A 223 -5.33 -4.46 -1.87
C ALA A 223 -5.15 -4.74 -0.37
N PHE A 224 -5.01 -6.01 0.02
CA PHE A 224 -4.73 -6.39 1.40
C PHE A 224 -3.43 -5.76 1.91
N ARG A 225 -2.38 -5.79 1.12
CA ARG A 225 -1.10 -5.19 1.49
C ARG A 225 -1.18 -3.66 1.58
N ILE A 226 -1.82 -3.01 0.61
CA ILE A 226 -2.00 -1.55 0.57
C ILE A 226 -2.78 -1.06 1.79
N HIS A 227 -3.87 -1.76 2.15
CA HIS A 227 -4.75 -1.35 3.24
C HIS A 227 -4.39 -1.99 4.59
N GLY A 228 -3.32 -2.80 4.65
CA GLY A 228 -2.86 -3.39 5.89
C GLY A 228 -3.76 -4.51 6.43
N VAL A 229 -4.46 -5.24 5.55
CA VAL A 229 -5.13 -6.49 5.93
C VAL A 229 -4.05 -7.56 6.10
N SER A 230 -3.78 -7.96 7.32
CA SER A 230 -2.77 -8.97 7.66
C SER A 230 -3.39 -10.25 8.21
N PRO A 231 -2.63 -11.37 8.22
CA PRO A 231 -3.09 -12.60 8.87
C PRO A 231 -3.47 -12.41 10.34
N GLU A 232 -2.75 -11.55 11.07
CA GLU A 232 -3.00 -11.25 12.48
C GLU A 232 -4.31 -10.48 12.64
N PHE A 233 -4.59 -9.51 11.76
CA PHE A 233 -5.84 -8.76 11.75
C PHE A 233 -7.03 -9.70 11.54
N VAL A 234 -6.97 -10.58 10.54
CA VAL A 234 -8.03 -11.57 10.26
C VAL A 234 -8.22 -12.52 11.45
N SER A 235 -7.12 -13.04 11.99
CA SER A 235 -7.15 -13.91 13.17
C SER A 235 -7.76 -13.21 14.39
N GLY A 236 -7.47 -11.92 14.58
CA GLY A 236 -8.04 -11.08 15.62
C GLY A 236 -9.56 -10.93 15.47
N LEU A 237 -10.06 -10.64 14.26
CA LEU A 237 -11.50 -10.57 13.98
C LEU A 237 -12.20 -11.90 14.27
N ARG A 238 -11.59 -13.01 13.89
CA ARG A 238 -12.11 -14.35 14.18
C ARG A 238 -12.16 -14.63 15.68
N THR A 239 -11.12 -14.26 16.41
CA THR A 239 -11.06 -14.38 17.88
C THR A 239 -12.14 -13.52 18.54
N ALA A 240 -12.41 -12.34 18.00
CA ALA A 240 -13.52 -11.47 18.42
C ALA A 240 -14.91 -12.03 18.02
N GLY A 241 -14.95 -13.14 17.29
CA GLY A 241 -16.16 -13.84 16.86
C GLY A 241 -16.69 -13.44 15.49
N LEU A 242 -16.00 -12.59 14.74
CA LEU A 242 -16.39 -12.19 13.38
C LEU A 242 -15.68 -13.07 12.34
N ASN A 243 -16.41 -14.04 11.78
CA ASN A 243 -15.88 -14.97 10.77
C ASN A 243 -16.12 -14.45 9.34
N ASN A 244 -15.71 -13.21 9.08
CA ASN A 244 -15.78 -12.64 7.74
C ASN A 244 -14.50 -12.96 6.98
N THR A 245 -14.62 -13.51 5.77
CA THR A 245 -13.50 -13.86 4.87
C THR A 245 -13.67 -13.20 3.50
N ASP A 246 -14.68 -12.36 3.34
CA ASP A 246 -14.89 -11.57 2.12
C ASP A 246 -13.80 -10.52 1.98
N PRO A 247 -13.06 -10.48 0.84
CA PRO A 247 -11.96 -9.55 0.66
C PRO A 247 -12.36 -8.07 0.72
N ASP A 248 -13.51 -7.72 0.14
CA ASP A 248 -13.98 -6.33 0.10
C ASP A 248 -14.32 -5.83 1.50
N ASN A 249 -14.95 -6.67 2.30
CA ASN A 249 -15.25 -6.36 3.70
C ASN A 249 -13.97 -6.20 4.54
N LEU A 250 -12.99 -7.07 4.37
CA LEU A 250 -11.72 -6.98 5.11
C LEU A 250 -10.97 -5.69 4.78
N VAL A 251 -10.98 -5.29 3.52
CA VAL A 251 -10.42 -3.99 3.07
C VAL A 251 -11.21 -2.83 3.65
N ALA A 252 -12.55 -2.86 3.58
CA ALA A 252 -13.42 -1.84 4.14
C ALA A 252 -13.22 -1.67 5.65
N PHE A 253 -13.06 -2.77 6.40
CA PHE A 253 -12.74 -2.72 7.83
C PHE A 253 -11.46 -1.94 8.11
N ARG A 254 -10.41 -2.19 7.33
CA ARG A 254 -9.15 -1.46 7.49
C ARG A 254 -9.27 0.02 7.12
N ILE A 255 -9.96 0.33 6.03
CA ILE A 255 -10.17 1.73 5.57
C ILE A 255 -10.95 2.52 6.62
N HIS A 256 -12.00 1.95 7.18
CA HIS A 256 -12.88 2.63 8.15
C HIS A 256 -12.47 2.42 9.61
N GLY A 257 -11.40 1.66 9.88
CA GLY A 257 -10.88 1.45 11.23
C GLY A 257 -11.75 0.54 12.09
N VAL A 258 -12.43 -0.43 11.51
CA VAL A 258 -13.03 -1.54 12.28
C VAL A 258 -11.89 -2.39 12.82
N SER A 259 -11.84 -2.59 14.14
CA SER A 259 -10.79 -3.38 14.79
C SER A 259 -11.36 -4.61 15.50
N PRO A 260 -10.53 -5.64 15.73
CA PRO A 260 -10.93 -6.80 16.53
C PRO A 260 -11.45 -6.41 17.92
N GLU A 261 -10.86 -5.40 18.55
CA GLU A 261 -11.24 -4.91 19.87
C GLU A 261 -12.65 -4.33 19.86
N MET A 262 -12.95 -3.49 18.84
CA MET A 262 -14.30 -2.93 18.66
C MET A 262 -15.35 -4.04 18.51
N VAL A 263 -15.06 -5.05 17.70
CA VAL A 263 -15.96 -6.20 17.51
C VAL A 263 -16.19 -6.95 18.83
N ALA A 264 -15.11 -7.20 19.57
CA ALA A 264 -15.18 -7.89 20.86
C ALA A 264 -16.02 -7.10 21.89
N GLU A 265 -15.85 -5.78 21.97
CA GLU A 265 -16.60 -4.91 22.89
C GLU A 265 -18.09 -4.83 22.53
N LEU A 266 -18.42 -4.72 21.23
CA LEU A 266 -19.80 -4.75 20.76
C LEU A 266 -20.48 -6.08 21.14
N ARG A 267 -19.80 -7.19 20.91
CA ARG A 267 -20.32 -8.52 21.28
C ARG A 267 -20.49 -8.70 22.79
N LYS A 268 -19.51 -8.26 23.58
CA LYS A 268 -19.63 -8.21 25.04
C LYS A 268 -20.80 -7.36 25.49
N SER A 269 -21.15 -6.35 24.73
CA SER A 269 -22.29 -5.47 24.96
C SER A 269 -23.64 -6.06 24.45
N GLY A 270 -23.65 -7.28 23.91
CA GLY A 270 -24.85 -7.97 23.44
C GLY A 270 -25.20 -7.67 21.96
N TYR A 271 -24.39 -6.93 21.24
CA TYR A 271 -24.59 -6.67 19.81
C TYR A 271 -23.90 -7.72 18.95
N ASN A 272 -24.48 -8.01 17.80
CA ASN A 272 -23.90 -8.92 16.81
C ASN A 272 -23.97 -8.28 15.42
N PRO A 273 -23.18 -7.21 15.17
CA PRO A 273 -23.22 -6.50 13.91
C PRO A 273 -22.68 -7.37 12.76
N ASP A 274 -23.28 -7.20 11.58
CA ASP A 274 -22.73 -7.67 10.33
C ASP A 274 -21.62 -6.71 9.82
N ALA A 275 -21.06 -7.01 8.63
CA ALA A 275 -19.99 -6.23 8.07
C ALA A 275 -20.40 -4.78 7.76
N ASP A 276 -21.57 -4.61 7.15
CA ASP A 276 -22.08 -3.31 6.74
C ASP A 276 -22.38 -2.43 7.95
N SER A 277 -23.01 -2.99 8.97
CA SER A 277 -23.28 -2.32 10.24
C SER A 277 -21.99 -1.88 10.94
N LEU A 278 -20.93 -2.71 10.96
CA LEU A 278 -19.64 -2.36 11.55
C LEU A 278 -19.01 -1.16 10.84
N VAL A 279 -19.03 -1.16 9.51
CA VAL A 279 -18.52 -0.04 8.70
C VAL A 279 -19.36 1.22 8.93
N ALA A 280 -20.69 1.11 8.91
CA ALA A 280 -21.58 2.24 9.17
C ALA A 280 -21.39 2.83 10.56
N MET A 281 -21.27 1.98 11.60
CA MET A 281 -20.97 2.42 12.97
C MET A 281 -19.65 3.21 13.04
N ARG A 282 -18.62 2.78 12.32
CA ARG A 282 -17.33 3.50 12.26
C ARG A 282 -17.46 4.84 11.53
N ILE A 283 -18.13 4.86 10.37
CA ILE A 283 -18.33 6.09 9.58
C ILE A 283 -19.09 7.14 10.40
N HIS A 284 -20.13 6.74 11.11
CA HIS A 284 -20.98 7.66 11.86
C HIS A 284 -20.56 7.84 13.33
N GLY A 285 -19.53 7.12 13.80
CA GLY A 285 -18.97 7.26 15.15
C GLY A 285 -19.85 6.64 16.24
N ALA A 286 -20.59 5.59 15.94
CA ALA A 286 -21.33 4.78 16.96
C ALA A 286 -20.34 3.82 17.63
N SER A 287 -19.50 4.33 18.51
CA SER A 287 -18.47 3.53 19.21
C SER A 287 -19.04 2.80 20.44
N PRO A 288 -18.36 1.72 20.91
CA PRO A 288 -18.76 1.03 22.15
C PRO A 288 -18.83 1.95 23.36
N GLU A 289 -17.94 2.94 23.47
CA GLU A 289 -17.92 3.91 24.56
C GLU A 289 -19.15 4.82 24.50
N TRP A 290 -19.51 5.29 23.31
CA TRP A 290 -20.70 6.11 23.13
C TRP A 290 -21.99 5.31 23.42
N ILE A 291 -22.05 4.04 23.05
CA ILE A 291 -23.15 3.12 23.41
C ILE A 291 -23.24 2.98 24.94
N SER A 292 -22.10 2.88 25.61
CA SER A 292 -22.06 2.83 27.08
C SER A 292 -22.60 4.12 27.71
N GLN A 293 -22.35 5.29 27.11
CA GLN A 293 -22.93 6.57 27.57
C GLN A 293 -24.46 6.60 27.38
N LEU A 294 -24.97 6.09 26.26
CA LEU A 294 -26.44 5.95 26.05
C LEU A 294 -27.07 5.07 27.11
N ARG A 295 -26.44 3.95 27.48
CA ARG A 295 -26.89 3.09 28.60
C ARG A 295 -26.95 3.87 29.90
N GLY A 296 -25.97 4.73 30.16
CA GLY A 296 -25.94 5.60 31.35
C GLY A 296 -27.13 6.56 31.46
N VAL A 297 -27.83 6.83 30.37
CA VAL A 297 -29.03 7.67 30.33
C VAL A 297 -30.32 6.85 30.09
N GLY A 298 -30.24 5.54 30.25
CA GLY A 298 -31.40 4.64 30.24
C GLY A 298 -31.74 3.98 28.91
N TYR A 299 -30.83 4.05 27.91
CA TYR A 299 -31.03 3.41 26.62
C TYR A 299 -30.13 2.16 26.46
N ASP A 300 -30.54 1.08 27.15
CA ASP A 300 -29.73 -0.15 27.30
C ASP A 300 -29.72 -1.06 26.07
N HIS A 301 -30.79 -1.07 25.26
CA HIS A 301 -31.02 -2.03 24.19
C HIS A 301 -31.54 -1.35 22.91
N VAL A 302 -30.84 -0.31 22.47
CA VAL A 302 -31.17 0.35 21.21
C VAL A 302 -30.71 -0.55 20.04
N ALA A 303 -31.54 -0.73 19.03
CA ALA A 303 -31.20 -1.53 17.86
C ALA A 303 -30.00 -0.91 17.13
N LEU A 304 -29.21 -1.72 16.37
CA LEU A 304 -28.04 -1.26 15.67
C LEU A 304 -28.35 -0.13 14.68
N ASP A 305 -29.44 -0.27 13.94
CA ASP A 305 -29.89 0.73 12.96
C ASP A 305 -30.26 2.05 13.64
N ASP A 306 -30.92 2.00 14.80
CA ASP A 306 -31.25 3.20 15.59
C ASP A 306 -29.99 3.86 16.18
N LEU A 307 -28.99 3.06 16.61
CA LEU A 307 -27.71 3.61 17.06
C LEU A 307 -27.00 4.39 15.96
N ILE A 308 -27.03 3.88 14.74
CA ILE A 308 -26.47 4.54 13.57
C ILE A 308 -27.29 5.80 13.25
N ALA A 309 -28.63 5.70 13.25
CA ALA A 309 -29.52 6.83 13.01
C ALA A 309 -29.37 7.92 14.09
N PHE A 310 -29.18 7.56 15.35
CA PHE A 310 -28.89 8.52 16.42
C PHE A 310 -27.64 9.34 16.10
N ARG A 311 -26.61 8.70 15.63
CA ARG A 311 -25.37 9.40 15.24
C ARG A 311 -25.56 10.29 14.02
N ILE A 312 -26.29 9.81 13.01
CA ILE A 312 -26.59 10.57 11.79
C ILE A 312 -27.37 11.84 12.11
N HIS A 313 -28.40 11.72 12.96
CA HIS A 313 -29.30 12.84 13.28
C HIS A 313 -28.88 13.63 14.53
N GLY A 314 -27.78 13.25 15.19
CA GLY A 314 -27.25 13.97 16.35
C GLY A 314 -28.05 13.77 17.64
N VAL A 315 -28.66 12.61 17.82
CA VAL A 315 -29.20 12.19 19.13
C VAL A 315 -27.99 11.83 20.00
N SER A 316 -27.77 12.59 21.06
CA SER A 316 -26.65 12.35 21.98
C SER A 316 -27.11 12.06 23.40
N PRO A 317 -26.28 11.46 24.27
CA PRO A 317 -26.59 11.31 25.69
C PRO A 317 -26.96 12.63 26.37
N GLU A 318 -26.29 13.73 26.03
CA GLU A 318 -26.56 15.07 26.58
C GLU A 318 -27.94 15.59 26.15
N PHE A 319 -28.31 15.37 24.87
CA PHE A 319 -29.64 15.72 24.37
C PHE A 319 -30.73 14.97 25.15
N ILE A 320 -30.54 13.67 25.34
CA ILE A 320 -31.46 12.82 26.10
C ILE A 320 -31.57 13.31 27.56
N GLN A 321 -30.45 13.58 28.23
CA GLN A 321 -30.44 14.09 29.61
C GLN A 321 -31.19 15.40 29.75
N LYS A 322 -31.03 16.34 28.82
CA LYS A 322 -31.75 17.60 28.80
C LYS A 322 -33.27 17.38 28.65
N LEU A 323 -33.67 16.48 27.75
CA LEU A 323 -35.09 16.10 27.60
C LEU A 323 -35.65 15.49 28.87
N GLN A 324 -34.89 14.60 29.52
CA GLN A 324 -35.31 14.00 30.82
C GLN A 324 -35.50 15.07 31.90
N GLY A 325 -34.63 16.07 31.95
CA GLY A 325 -34.75 17.22 32.82
C GLY A 325 -36.01 18.07 32.56
N LEU A 326 -36.47 18.08 31.32
CA LEU A 326 -37.74 18.75 30.93
C LEU A 326 -39.00 17.89 31.13
N GLY A 327 -38.85 16.65 31.66
CA GLY A 327 -39.96 15.77 31.94
C GLY A 327 -40.23 14.66 30.89
N TYR A 328 -39.49 14.67 29.78
CA TYR A 328 -39.55 13.62 28.74
C TYR A 328 -38.61 12.49 29.12
N LYS A 329 -39.12 11.60 29.99
CA LYS A 329 -38.27 10.61 30.69
C LYS A 329 -37.66 9.55 29.77
N HIS A 330 -38.41 9.08 28.76
CA HIS A 330 -37.98 7.97 27.92
C HIS A 330 -38.69 7.98 26.55
N PRO A 331 -38.51 9.01 25.70
CA PRO A 331 -39.00 8.94 24.32
C PRO A 331 -38.42 7.71 23.63
N ASP A 332 -39.17 7.08 22.74
CA ASP A 332 -38.62 5.96 21.98
C ASP A 332 -37.56 6.41 20.93
N PRO A 333 -36.79 5.48 20.36
CA PRO A 333 -35.76 5.82 19.39
C PRO A 333 -36.28 6.65 18.21
N ASP A 334 -37.42 6.27 17.62
CA ASP A 334 -38.00 6.99 16.48
C ASP A 334 -38.43 8.40 16.88
N GLN A 335 -38.98 8.59 18.07
CA GLN A 335 -39.31 9.91 18.58
C GLN A 335 -38.10 10.81 18.78
N LEU A 336 -36.99 10.30 19.31
CA LEU A 336 -35.73 11.04 19.44
C LEU A 336 -35.17 11.45 18.09
N ILE A 337 -35.21 10.55 17.12
CA ILE A 337 -34.78 10.81 15.74
C ILE A 337 -35.67 11.89 15.11
N ALA A 338 -37.01 11.76 15.21
CA ALA A 338 -37.96 12.73 14.70
C ALA A 338 -37.76 14.12 15.31
N MET A 339 -37.55 14.21 16.62
CA MET A 339 -37.24 15.46 17.30
C MET A 339 -36.02 16.13 16.69
N ARG A 340 -34.94 15.37 16.43
CA ARG A 340 -33.71 15.90 15.83
C ARG A 340 -33.88 16.31 14.37
N ILE A 341 -34.59 15.52 13.58
CA ILE A 341 -34.87 15.81 12.16
C ILE A 341 -35.65 17.13 12.02
N HIS A 342 -36.67 17.32 12.87
CA HIS A 342 -37.54 18.49 12.80
C HIS A 342 -37.08 19.67 13.66
N GLY A 343 -35.88 19.59 14.28
CA GLY A 343 -35.27 20.68 15.01
C GLY A 343 -35.96 20.99 16.37
N VAL A 344 -36.55 19.97 16.99
CA VAL A 344 -37.06 20.07 18.38
C VAL A 344 -35.85 20.03 19.31
N THR A 345 -35.54 21.16 19.95
CA THR A 345 -34.42 21.25 20.90
C THR A 345 -34.92 21.48 22.32
N PRO A 346 -34.13 21.12 23.35
CA PRO A 346 -34.48 21.42 24.74
C PRO A 346 -34.77 22.90 24.98
N GLU A 347 -33.97 23.78 24.40
CA GLU A 347 -34.11 25.24 24.54
C GLU A 347 -35.43 25.76 23.95
N TRP A 348 -35.84 25.20 22.78
CA TRP A 348 -37.15 25.55 22.19
C TRP A 348 -38.31 25.01 23.03
N ILE A 349 -38.20 23.84 23.61
CA ILE A 349 -39.24 23.30 24.55
C ILE A 349 -39.38 24.20 25.78
N GLU A 350 -38.26 24.69 26.32
CA GLU A 350 -38.27 25.66 27.43
C GLU A 350 -38.97 26.95 27.03
N GLY A 351 -38.73 27.44 25.82
CA GLY A 351 -39.44 28.60 25.26
C GLY A 351 -40.94 28.38 25.20
N LEU A 352 -41.39 27.24 24.65
CA LEU A 352 -42.84 26.93 24.64
C LEU A 352 -43.47 26.88 26.06
N LYS A 353 -42.76 26.28 27.01
CA LYS A 353 -43.23 26.22 28.41
C LYS A 353 -43.33 27.61 29.04
N SER A 354 -42.41 28.51 28.75
CA SER A 354 -42.43 29.92 29.23
C SER A 354 -43.61 30.72 28.66
N HIS A 355 -44.12 30.34 27.49
CA HIS A 355 -45.32 30.90 26.86
C HIS A 355 -46.61 30.16 27.23
N GLY A 356 -46.55 29.27 28.22
CA GLY A 356 -47.75 28.61 28.78
C GLY A 356 -48.13 27.29 28.07
N MET A 357 -47.40 26.87 27.05
CA MET A 357 -47.61 25.58 26.38
C MET A 357 -46.93 24.46 27.18
N GLN A 358 -47.61 23.92 28.13
CA GLN A 358 -47.09 22.86 29.03
C GLN A 358 -47.67 21.49 28.70
N ASN A 359 -46.95 20.44 29.07
CA ASN A 359 -47.39 19.04 28.96
C ASN A 359 -47.67 18.57 27.51
N LEU A 360 -46.98 19.11 26.51
CA LEU A 360 -47.05 18.61 25.15
C LEU A 360 -46.37 17.27 25.05
N SER A 361 -46.95 16.31 24.30
CA SER A 361 -46.31 15.07 23.98
C SER A 361 -45.15 15.29 22.97
N VAL A 362 -44.26 14.28 22.83
CA VAL A 362 -43.18 14.33 21.81
C VAL A 362 -43.77 14.50 20.42
N ASP A 363 -44.82 13.81 20.08
CA ASP A 363 -45.47 13.87 18.78
C ASP A 363 -46.07 15.26 18.52
N GLN A 364 -46.68 15.91 19.53
CA GLN A 364 -47.17 17.27 19.44
C GLN A 364 -46.02 18.28 19.25
N LEU A 365 -44.90 18.10 19.91
CA LEU A 365 -43.74 18.95 19.72
C LEU A 365 -43.19 18.85 18.26
N VAL A 366 -43.11 17.65 17.73
CA VAL A 366 -42.71 17.40 16.36
C VAL A 366 -43.69 18.05 15.37
N GLU A 367 -44.98 17.87 15.60
CA GLU A 367 -46.05 18.45 14.78
C GLU A 367 -45.97 19.99 14.76
N LEU A 368 -45.77 20.61 15.90
CA LEU A 368 -45.61 22.09 15.99
C LEU A 368 -44.42 22.58 15.15
N ARG A 369 -43.33 21.88 15.19
CA ARG A 369 -42.14 22.21 14.38
C ARG A 369 -42.36 22.01 12.89
N ILE A 370 -43.06 20.95 12.49
CA ILE A 370 -43.46 20.70 11.08
C ILE A 370 -44.31 21.86 10.55
N HIS A 371 -45.19 22.39 11.37
CA HIS A 371 -46.07 23.56 11.02
C HIS A 371 -45.44 24.94 11.22
N GLY A 372 -44.16 25.02 11.52
CA GLY A 372 -43.40 26.28 11.57
C GLY A 372 -43.68 27.11 12.79
N ILE A 373 -44.07 26.54 13.89
CA ILE A 373 -44.20 27.22 15.17
C ILE A 373 -42.79 27.36 15.76
N ASP A 374 -42.29 28.58 15.81
CA ASP A 374 -40.96 28.92 16.35
C ASP A 374 -41.01 29.35 17.83
#